data_2e529afa1c26a6d99ce46150b05d588b
#
_entry.id   2e529afa1c26a6d99ce46150b05d588b
#
_cell.length_a   1.000
_cell.length_b   1.000
_cell.length_c   1.000
_cell.angle_alpha   90.00
_cell.angle_beta   90.00
_cell.angle_gamma   90.00
#
_symmetry.space_group_name_H-M   'P 1'
#
loop_
_entity.id
_entity.type
_entity.pdbx_description
1 polymer ?
#
loop_
_entity_poly.entity_id
_entity_poly.type
_entity_poly.pdbx_seq_one_letter_code
_entity_poly.pdbx_strand_id
1 'polypeptide(L)'
;MYLIVGLGNPENEYAHTMHNMGFDAINEVAEKNNINITKSKFKGLYETGIIQGKKVILLKPQTYMNLSGESIKEVVNFYNIEPKEIIVIYDDIDI
;
A
#
# COMPACT_ATOMS: atom_id res chain seq x y z
N MET A 1 4.89 -5.92 13.33
CA MET A 1 4.81 -4.84 12.33
C MET A 1 3.59 -5.06 11.45
N TYR A 2 2.81 -4.03 11.25
CA TYR A 2 1.65 -4.12 10.38
C TYR A 2 2.00 -3.67 8.98
N LEU A 3 1.45 -4.36 7.98
CA LEU A 3 1.56 -3.95 6.58
C LEU A 3 0.20 -3.42 6.13
N ILE A 4 0.18 -2.19 5.68
CA ILE A 4 -1.03 -1.57 5.13
C ILE A 4 -0.77 -1.32 3.65
N VAL A 5 -1.58 -1.95 2.80
CA VAL A 5 -1.41 -1.90 1.36
C VAL A 5 -2.56 -1.15 0.74
N GLY A 6 -2.27 -0.15 -0.08
CA GLY A 6 -3.27 0.50 -0.90
C GLY A 6 -3.11 0.08 -2.34
N LEU A 7 -4.14 -0.52 -2.92
CA LEU A 7 -4.09 -0.98 -4.30
C LEU A 7 -4.62 0.09 -5.26
N GLY A 8 -4.03 0.12 -6.44
CA GLY A 8 -4.44 1.02 -7.50
C GLY A 8 -3.71 0.67 -8.79
N ASN A 9 -4.00 1.42 -9.84
CA ASN A 9 -3.32 1.25 -11.13
C ASN A 9 -2.31 2.39 -11.28
N PRO A 10 -1.00 2.09 -11.20
CA PRO A 10 0.02 3.14 -11.26
C PRO A 10 0.10 3.84 -12.62
N GLU A 11 -0.43 3.21 -13.66
CA GLU A 11 -0.44 3.80 -15.01
C GLU A 11 -1.70 4.61 -15.28
N ASN A 12 -2.62 4.66 -14.33
CA ASN A 12 -3.85 5.41 -14.50
C ASN A 12 -3.57 6.89 -14.32
N GLU A 13 -3.72 7.66 -15.39
CA GLU A 13 -3.52 9.10 -15.36
C GLU A 13 -4.67 9.83 -14.66
N TYR A 14 -5.74 9.14 -14.31
CA TYR A 14 -6.85 9.69 -13.56
C TYR A 14 -6.73 9.24 -12.11
N ALA A 15 -5.79 9.86 -11.40
CA ALA A 15 -5.38 9.43 -10.06
C ALA A 15 -6.51 9.42 -9.02
N HIS A 16 -7.58 10.18 -9.26
CA HIS A 16 -8.70 10.27 -8.31
C HIS A 16 -9.93 9.52 -8.79
N THR A 17 -9.75 8.58 -9.71
CA THR A 17 -10.84 7.71 -10.13
C THR A 17 -11.10 6.63 -9.10
N MET A 18 -12.22 5.94 -9.24
CA MET A 18 -12.55 4.81 -8.36
C MET A 18 -11.46 3.75 -8.34
N HIS A 19 -10.78 3.54 -9.46
CA HIS A 19 -9.77 2.50 -9.57
C HIS A 19 -8.50 2.79 -8.74
N ASN A 20 -8.39 3.99 -8.18
CA ASN A 20 -7.24 4.39 -7.38
C ASN A 20 -7.62 4.76 -5.96
N MET A 21 -8.79 4.37 -5.50
CA MET A 21 -9.23 4.69 -4.14
C MET A 21 -8.29 4.10 -3.08
N GLY A 22 -7.71 2.93 -3.35
CA GLY A 22 -6.74 2.35 -2.43
C GLY A 22 -5.49 3.21 -2.30
N PHE A 23 -4.97 3.73 -3.42
CA PHE A 23 -3.85 4.65 -3.40
C PHE A 23 -4.19 5.93 -2.64
N ASP A 24 -5.36 6.50 -2.92
CA ASP A 24 -5.79 7.72 -2.25
C ASP A 24 -5.94 7.51 -0.75
N ALA A 25 -6.50 6.37 -0.35
CA ALA A 25 -6.65 6.05 1.07
C ALA A 25 -5.30 5.91 1.77
N ILE A 26 -4.33 5.23 1.14
CA ILE A 26 -3.02 5.06 1.76
C ILE A 26 -2.27 6.39 1.85
N ASN A 27 -2.42 7.25 0.84
CA ASN A 27 -1.82 8.57 0.86
C ASN A 27 -2.40 9.43 1.99
N GLU A 28 -3.70 9.32 2.22
CA GLU A 28 -4.35 10.04 3.31
C GLU A 28 -3.88 9.54 4.67
N VAL A 29 -3.76 8.24 4.86
CA VAL A 29 -3.22 7.66 6.09
C VAL A 29 -1.80 8.16 6.33
N ALA A 30 -0.98 8.19 5.29
CA ALA A 30 0.39 8.67 5.38
C ALA A 30 0.42 10.13 5.80
N GLU A 31 -0.37 10.97 5.17
CA GLU A 31 -0.41 12.40 5.45
C GLU A 31 -0.83 12.67 6.89
N LYS A 32 -1.87 11.99 7.36
CA LYS A 32 -2.38 12.18 8.73
C LYS A 32 -1.37 11.75 9.79
N ASN A 33 -0.43 10.90 9.46
CA ASN A 33 0.55 10.37 10.39
C ASN A 33 1.97 10.86 10.11
N ASN A 34 2.10 11.89 9.27
CA ASN A 34 3.39 12.49 8.91
C ASN A 34 4.37 11.47 8.33
N ILE A 35 3.86 10.55 7.51
CA ILE A 35 4.67 9.55 6.83
C ILE A 35 4.73 9.93 5.36
N ASN A 36 5.95 10.07 4.81
CA ASN A 36 6.14 10.39 3.39
C ASN A 36 6.53 9.13 2.64
N ILE A 37 5.65 8.65 1.76
CA ILE A 37 5.89 7.43 0.99
C ILE A 37 6.79 7.80 -0.20
N THR A 38 8.10 7.69 -0.01
CA THR A 38 9.07 8.13 -1.00
C THR A 38 10.02 7.04 -1.48
N LYS A 39 10.08 5.91 -0.80
CA LYS A 39 11.03 4.85 -1.14
C LYS A 39 10.45 3.94 -2.20
N SER A 40 11.31 3.50 -3.11
CA SER A 40 10.92 2.60 -4.20
C SER A 40 11.66 1.29 -4.06
N LYS A 41 10.94 0.22 -3.78
CA LYS A 41 11.46 -1.14 -3.64
C LYS A 41 10.27 -2.10 -3.57
N PHE A 42 10.51 -3.40 -3.65
CA PHE A 42 9.43 -4.39 -3.56
C PHE A 42 8.38 -4.21 -4.65
N LYS A 43 8.79 -3.75 -5.83
CA LYS A 43 7.88 -3.45 -6.94
C LYS A 43 6.79 -2.45 -6.52
N GLY A 44 7.12 -1.52 -5.63
CA GLY A 44 6.16 -0.56 -5.11
C GLY A 44 6.80 0.66 -4.48
N LEU A 45 5.96 1.58 -4.07
CA LEU A 45 6.36 2.73 -3.27
C LEU A 45 5.97 2.46 -1.83
N TYR A 46 6.89 2.72 -0.91
CA TYR A 46 6.64 2.38 0.48
C TYR A 46 7.34 3.34 1.44
N GLU A 47 6.95 3.27 2.69
CA GLU A 47 7.64 3.91 3.79
C GLU A 47 7.22 3.23 5.09
N THR A 48 8.15 3.20 6.03
CA THR A 48 7.85 2.72 7.38
C THR A 48 7.54 3.90 8.29
N GLY A 49 6.76 3.66 9.32
CA GLY A 49 6.42 4.70 10.27
C GLY A 49 5.76 4.12 11.51
N ILE A 50 5.20 5.01 12.31
CA ILE A 50 4.51 4.62 13.55
C ILE A 50 3.13 5.23 13.53
N ILE A 51 2.10 4.40 13.74
CA ILE A 51 0.72 4.85 13.84
C ILE A 51 0.18 4.33 15.18
N GLN A 52 -0.22 5.25 16.04
CA GLN A 52 -0.74 4.92 17.37
C GLN A 52 0.19 3.99 18.14
N GLY A 53 1.49 4.29 18.08
CA GLY A 53 2.50 3.53 18.82
C GLY A 53 2.92 2.21 18.19
N LYS A 54 2.35 1.86 17.04
CA LYS A 54 2.65 0.59 16.37
C LYS A 54 3.45 0.82 15.11
N LYS A 55 4.46 -0.04 14.91
CA LYS A 55 5.25 0.03 13.68
C LYS A 55 4.42 -0.44 12.50
N VAL A 56 4.45 0.34 11.44
CA VAL A 56 3.71 0.01 10.22
C VAL A 56 4.61 0.22 9.00
N ILE A 57 4.28 -0.48 7.92
CA ILE A 57 4.82 -0.20 6.61
C ILE A 57 3.63 0.08 5.70
N LEU A 58 3.69 1.20 4.99
CA LEU A 58 2.67 1.58 4.02
C LEU A 58 3.20 1.26 2.65
N LEU A 59 2.40 0.55 1.85
CA LEU A 59 2.84 0.08 0.54
C LEU A 59 1.81 0.42 -0.53
N LYS A 60 2.30 1.00 -1.64
CA LYS A 60 1.52 1.20 -2.86
C LYS A 60 2.19 0.38 -3.97
N PRO A 61 1.71 -0.84 -4.25
CA PRO A 61 2.29 -1.63 -5.33
C PRO A 61 2.24 -0.86 -6.65
N GLN A 62 3.32 -0.92 -7.41
CA GLN A 62 3.42 -0.25 -8.70
C GLN A 62 3.34 -1.26 -9.85
N THR A 63 2.79 -2.43 -9.57
CA THR A 63 2.48 -3.44 -10.56
C THR A 63 1.07 -3.24 -11.07
N TYR A 64 0.71 -3.93 -12.15
CA TYR A 64 -0.71 -4.01 -12.53
C TYR A 64 -1.48 -4.68 -11.40
N MET A 65 -2.77 -4.34 -11.30
CA MET A 65 -3.61 -4.84 -10.20
C MET A 65 -3.54 -6.35 -10.01
N ASN A 66 -3.56 -7.10 -11.11
CA ASN A 66 -3.51 -8.55 -11.04
C ASN A 66 -2.16 -9.11 -10.57
N LEU A 67 -1.15 -8.26 -10.46
CA LEU A 67 0.18 -8.64 -10.01
C LEU A 67 0.56 -8.02 -8.67
N SER A 68 -0.39 -7.37 -8.01
CA SER A 68 -0.13 -6.70 -6.72
C SER A 68 0.39 -7.67 -5.66
N GLY A 69 -0.02 -8.93 -5.73
CA GLY A 69 0.45 -9.94 -4.80
C GLY A 69 1.95 -10.15 -4.82
N GLU A 70 2.60 -9.89 -5.96
CA GLU A 70 4.06 -10.01 -6.05
C GLU A 70 4.75 -8.98 -5.17
N SER A 71 4.26 -7.74 -5.20
CA SER A 71 4.81 -6.67 -4.36
C SER A 71 4.59 -6.98 -2.88
N ILE A 72 3.39 -7.40 -2.53
CA ILE A 72 3.04 -7.73 -1.14
C ILE A 72 3.92 -8.87 -0.64
N LYS A 73 4.12 -9.91 -1.46
CA LYS A 73 4.95 -11.05 -1.10
C LYS A 73 6.38 -10.65 -0.78
N GLU A 74 6.95 -9.74 -1.57
CA GLU A 74 8.32 -9.28 -1.34
C GLU A 74 8.45 -8.58 0.01
N VAL A 75 7.48 -7.72 0.34
CA VAL A 75 7.48 -7.02 1.63
C VAL A 75 7.30 -8.00 2.79
N VAL A 76 6.35 -8.92 2.64
CA VAL A 76 6.06 -9.92 3.68
C VAL A 76 7.30 -10.75 3.98
N ASN A 77 8.01 -11.18 2.94
CA ASN A 77 9.21 -12.00 3.11
C ASN A 77 10.36 -11.20 3.72
N PHE A 78 10.51 -9.95 3.31
CA PHE A 78 11.61 -9.12 3.80
C PHE A 78 11.47 -8.77 5.28
N TYR A 79 10.24 -8.44 5.71
CA TYR A 79 9.98 -8.00 7.08
C TYR A 79 9.41 -9.09 7.97
N ASN A 80 9.24 -10.30 7.49
CA ASN A 80 8.64 -11.41 8.24
C ASN A 80 7.27 -11.06 8.81
N ILE A 81 6.40 -10.53 7.95
CA ILE A 81 5.07 -10.09 8.38
C ILE A 81 4.13 -11.29 8.39
N GLU A 82 3.37 -11.43 9.46
CA GLU A 82 2.38 -12.50 9.55
C GLU A 82 1.09 -12.11 8.83
N PRO A 83 0.35 -13.09 8.27
CA PRO A 83 -0.88 -12.78 7.53
C PRO A 83 -1.89 -11.95 8.32
N LYS A 84 -1.99 -12.16 9.64
CA LYS A 84 -2.92 -11.40 10.49
C LYS A 84 -2.54 -9.93 10.64
N GLU A 85 -1.33 -9.56 10.20
CA GLU A 85 -0.85 -8.20 10.30
C GLU A 85 -0.98 -7.43 8.98
N ILE A 86 -1.63 -8.03 7.99
CA ILE A 86 -1.77 -7.43 6.66
C ILE A 86 -3.16 -6.84 6.49
N ILE A 87 -3.20 -5.57 6.12
CA ILE A 87 -4.44 -4.85 5.82
C ILE A 87 -4.35 -4.37 4.38
N VAL A 88 -5.31 -4.75 3.54
CA VAL A 88 -5.33 -4.35 2.14
C VAL A 88 -6.53 -3.44 1.90
N ILE A 89 -6.28 -2.27 1.34
CA ILE A 89 -7.30 -1.29 1.00
C ILE A 89 -7.41 -1.23 -0.53
N TYR A 90 -8.60 -1.45 -1.03
CA TYR A 90 -8.86 -1.39 -2.47
C TYR A 90 -10.30 -0.97 -2.70
N ASP A 91 -10.58 -0.49 -3.90
CA ASP A 91 -11.96 -0.16 -4.24
C ASP A 91 -12.68 -1.44 -4.66
N ASP A 92 -13.89 -1.58 -4.18
CA ASP A 92 -14.74 -2.71 -4.53
C ASP A 92 -15.56 -2.32 -5.76
N ILE A 93 -15.05 -2.69 -6.91
CA ILE A 93 -15.76 -2.43 -8.14
C ILE A 93 -16.64 -3.63 -8.41
N ASP A 94 -17.91 -3.41 -8.21
CA ASP A 94 -18.90 -4.42 -8.54
C ASP A 94 -19.20 -4.33 -10.03
N ILE A 95 -18.81 -5.32 -10.73
CA ILE A 95 -19.00 -5.36 -12.18
C ILE A 95 -20.22 -6.16 -12.53
#